data_d10120f6497556448e372fd26c7c2b88
#
_entry.id   d10120f6497556448e372fd26c7c2b88
#
_cell.length_a   1.000
_cell.length_b   1.000
_cell.length_c   1.000
_cell.angle_alpha   90.00
_cell.angle_beta   90.00
_cell.angle_gamma   90.00
#
_symmetry.space_group_name_H-M   'P 1'
#
loop_
_entity.id
_entity.type
_entity.pdbx_description
1 polymer ?
#
loop_
_entity_poly.entity_id
_entity_poly.type
_entity_poly.pdbx_seq_one_letter_code
_entity_poly.pdbx_strand_id
1 'polypeptide(L)'
;INKKSDEEIEEMLKGNDVFIYAAGVDERVEFPHPVMDYYDKFNNAPLRRIFPLCKKVGVKRAVVLGSYFAYLTKSRPDMGLQQRNPYFKARMMQEDICKNAVDDNFSTCVLELPYIFGTQPGRKPVWTILIEQLKMMDNLPFTLYPKGGTAMLTCRQVGQAIAGAAVREKAGFEAIPVAMYNMKWDKFLKIVYEARGMGPNRKIVGVQPWMMKLGMIGIAKDYKKRGIESGMDPFNLPDIMNLDLFINNQYTKELGVQEDDIEAAITDSIRVSQASYDGKVKLLEMKGE
;
A
#
# COMPACT_ATOMS: atom_id res chain seq x y z
N ILE A 1 -14.46 -12.24 8.59
CA ILE A 1 -13.75 -12.59 9.82
C ILE A 1 -14.26 -11.76 11.01
N ASN A 2 -14.49 -10.46 10.84
CA ASN A 2 -14.94 -9.56 11.91
C ASN A 2 -16.34 -9.89 12.50
N LYS A 3 -17.16 -10.66 11.77
CA LYS A 3 -18.53 -11.06 12.17
C LYS A 3 -18.58 -12.50 12.70
N LYS A 4 -17.44 -13.22 12.71
CA LYS A 4 -17.36 -14.60 13.19
C LYS A 4 -16.96 -14.68 14.65
N SER A 5 -17.43 -15.72 15.34
CA SER A 5 -16.96 -16.02 16.70
C SER A 5 -15.52 -16.55 16.67
N ASP A 6 -14.87 -16.62 17.83
CA ASP A 6 -13.51 -17.17 17.93
C ASP A 6 -13.49 -18.67 17.61
N GLU A 7 -14.54 -19.40 18.00
CA GLU A 7 -14.70 -20.83 17.69
C GLU A 7 -14.84 -21.07 16.20
N GLU A 8 -15.63 -20.24 15.49
CA GLU A 8 -15.73 -20.31 14.02
C GLU A 8 -14.39 -20.02 13.34
N ILE A 9 -13.61 -19.07 13.86
CA ILE A 9 -12.28 -18.74 13.33
C ILE A 9 -11.31 -19.89 13.59
N GLU A 10 -11.30 -20.47 14.81
CA GLU A 10 -10.48 -21.64 15.14
C GLU A 10 -10.77 -22.80 14.20
N GLU A 11 -12.06 -23.09 13.93
CA GLU A 11 -12.43 -24.17 13.01
C GLU A 11 -11.93 -23.93 11.58
N MET A 12 -11.94 -22.66 11.11
CA MET A 12 -11.40 -22.29 9.79
C MET A 12 -9.87 -22.40 9.74
N LEU A 13 -9.19 -22.23 10.87
CA LEU A 13 -7.72 -22.27 10.94
C LEU A 13 -7.17 -23.70 11.13
N LYS A 14 -7.95 -24.63 11.67
CA LYS A 14 -7.52 -26.01 11.91
C LYS A 14 -6.96 -26.67 10.66
N GLY A 15 -5.84 -27.39 10.81
CA GLY A 15 -5.20 -28.13 9.74
C GLY A 15 -4.43 -27.26 8.75
N ASN A 16 -4.33 -25.96 8.98
CA ASN A 16 -3.50 -25.05 8.17
C ASN A 16 -2.18 -24.78 8.90
N ASP A 17 -1.06 -24.83 8.18
CA ASP A 17 0.25 -24.51 8.72
C ASP A 17 0.55 -23.00 8.67
N VAL A 18 -0.07 -22.27 7.73
CA VAL A 18 0.20 -20.85 7.47
C VAL A 18 -1.09 -20.04 7.43
N PHE A 19 -1.09 -18.91 8.13
CA PHE A 19 -2.13 -17.90 8.05
C PHE A 19 -1.65 -16.72 7.23
N ILE A 20 -2.44 -16.26 6.24
CA ILE A 20 -2.14 -15.09 5.42
C ILE A 20 -3.15 -13.98 5.73
N TYR A 21 -2.66 -12.83 6.20
CA TYR A 21 -3.48 -11.65 6.45
C TYR A 21 -3.30 -10.63 5.34
N ALA A 22 -4.24 -10.60 4.39
CA ALA A 22 -4.25 -9.70 3.24
C ALA A 22 -5.41 -8.68 3.30
N ALA A 23 -5.86 -8.34 4.51
CA ALA A 23 -6.95 -7.40 4.74
C ALA A 23 -6.43 -6.10 5.36
N GLY A 24 -7.26 -5.07 5.32
CA GLY A 24 -6.95 -3.78 5.94
C GLY A 24 -7.33 -2.60 5.05
N VAL A 25 -7.07 -1.40 5.57
CA VAL A 25 -7.29 -0.13 4.88
C VAL A 25 -5.97 0.61 4.73
N ASP A 26 -5.86 1.41 3.69
CA ASP A 26 -4.68 2.22 3.41
C ASP A 26 -4.91 3.71 3.67
N GLU A 27 -3.90 4.53 3.41
CA GLU A 27 -3.88 5.97 3.66
C GLU A 27 -4.87 6.77 2.81
N ARG A 28 -5.44 6.16 1.78
CA ARG A 28 -6.37 6.80 0.84
C ARG A 28 -7.81 6.76 1.30
N VAL A 29 -8.12 5.94 2.29
CA VAL A 29 -9.47 5.88 2.86
C VAL A 29 -9.65 7.04 3.81
N GLU A 30 -10.65 7.87 3.55
CA GLU A 30 -11.00 9.00 4.40
C GLU A 30 -11.83 8.55 5.60
N PHE A 31 -11.35 8.86 6.80
CA PHE A 31 -12.05 8.58 8.05
C PHE A 31 -12.20 9.84 8.90
N PRO A 32 -13.21 9.90 9.78
CA PRO A 32 -13.31 10.93 10.80
C PRO A 32 -12.09 10.93 11.74
N HIS A 33 -11.82 12.09 12.34
CA HIS A 33 -10.84 12.20 13.42
C HIS A 33 -11.35 11.49 14.71
N PRO A 34 -10.51 10.70 15.44
CA PRO A 34 -9.12 10.37 15.13
C PRO A 34 -8.99 9.15 14.20
N VAL A 35 -8.26 9.31 13.10
CA VAL A 35 -8.09 8.24 12.08
C VAL A 35 -7.37 7.01 12.62
N MET A 36 -6.56 7.14 13.65
CA MET A 36 -5.85 6.03 14.29
C MET A 36 -6.80 4.93 14.81
N ASP A 37 -7.99 5.27 15.28
CA ASP A 37 -8.99 4.29 15.77
C ASP A 37 -9.45 3.38 14.63
N TYR A 38 -9.56 3.91 13.42
CA TYR A 38 -9.93 3.15 12.23
C TYR A 38 -8.79 2.27 11.74
N TYR A 39 -7.55 2.80 11.72
CA TYR A 39 -6.39 1.97 11.39
C TYR A 39 -6.18 0.85 12.42
N ASP A 40 -6.38 1.13 13.70
CA ASP A 40 -6.33 0.08 14.71
C ASP A 40 -7.42 -0.97 14.48
N LYS A 41 -8.66 -0.53 14.29
CA LYS A 41 -9.82 -1.40 14.08
C LYS A 41 -9.67 -2.31 12.86
N PHE A 42 -9.17 -1.79 11.73
CA PHE A 42 -9.14 -2.54 10.47
C PHE A 42 -7.81 -3.23 10.18
N ASN A 43 -6.69 -2.71 10.68
CA ASN A 43 -5.36 -3.25 10.39
C ASN A 43 -4.76 -4.04 11.55
N ASN A 44 -4.94 -3.58 12.80
CA ASN A 44 -4.19 -4.06 13.96
C ASN A 44 -5.00 -4.95 14.90
N ALA A 45 -6.21 -4.54 15.26
CA ALA A 45 -7.08 -5.31 16.17
C ALA A 45 -7.37 -6.72 15.66
N PRO A 46 -7.60 -6.96 14.35
CA PRO A 46 -7.78 -8.32 13.84
C PRO A 46 -6.57 -9.23 14.10
N LEU A 47 -5.35 -8.71 13.97
CA LEU A 47 -4.14 -9.50 14.22
C LEU A 47 -3.98 -9.86 15.70
N ARG A 48 -4.23 -8.91 16.60
CA ARG A 48 -4.22 -9.17 18.04
C ARG A 48 -5.22 -10.26 18.44
N ARG A 49 -6.36 -10.33 17.75
CA ARG A 49 -7.39 -11.35 17.98
C ARG A 49 -7.03 -12.70 17.37
N ILE A 50 -6.51 -12.72 16.13
CA ILE A 50 -6.34 -13.97 15.36
C ILE A 50 -5.07 -14.72 15.76
N PHE A 51 -3.96 -14.05 16.07
CA PHE A 51 -2.70 -14.73 16.40
C PHE A 51 -2.80 -15.71 17.57
N PRO A 52 -3.46 -15.38 18.71
CA PRO A 52 -3.70 -16.37 19.76
C PRO A 52 -4.49 -17.60 19.27
N LEU A 53 -5.48 -17.40 18.38
CA LEU A 53 -6.28 -18.49 17.82
C LEU A 53 -5.43 -19.35 16.86
N CYS A 54 -4.57 -18.74 16.03
CA CYS A 54 -3.61 -19.44 15.21
C CYS A 54 -2.72 -20.38 16.04
N LYS A 55 -2.14 -19.86 17.10
CA LYS A 55 -1.28 -20.64 18.01
C LYS A 55 -2.03 -21.80 18.66
N LYS A 56 -3.25 -21.54 19.14
CA LYS A 56 -4.10 -22.54 19.80
C LYS A 56 -4.39 -23.76 18.93
N VAL A 57 -4.56 -23.55 17.60
CA VAL A 57 -4.89 -24.64 16.68
C VAL A 57 -3.68 -25.18 15.91
N GLY A 58 -2.46 -24.72 16.21
CA GLY A 58 -1.21 -25.27 15.68
C GLY A 58 -0.75 -24.66 14.35
N VAL A 59 -1.25 -23.49 13.93
CA VAL A 59 -0.68 -22.70 12.85
C VAL A 59 0.73 -22.28 13.22
N LYS A 60 1.71 -22.50 12.34
CA LYS A 60 3.14 -22.29 12.62
C LYS A 60 3.67 -20.95 12.16
N ARG A 61 3.00 -20.35 11.17
CA ARG A 61 3.48 -19.11 10.55
C ARG A 61 2.33 -18.19 10.14
N ALA A 62 2.53 -16.88 10.30
CA ALA A 62 1.66 -15.88 9.73
C ALA A 62 2.43 -14.99 8.73
N VAL A 63 1.83 -14.74 7.56
CA VAL A 63 2.30 -13.75 6.58
C VAL A 63 1.31 -12.60 6.56
N VAL A 64 1.79 -11.39 6.83
CA VAL A 64 0.97 -10.17 6.92
C VAL A 64 1.35 -9.21 5.81
N LEU A 65 0.37 -8.72 5.07
CA LEU A 65 0.60 -7.70 4.06
C LEU A 65 0.66 -6.32 4.72
N GLY A 66 1.88 -5.83 4.87
CA GLY A 66 2.21 -4.52 5.42
C GLY A 66 2.33 -3.45 4.35
N SER A 67 3.12 -2.42 4.64
CA SER A 67 3.37 -1.30 3.74
C SER A 67 4.83 -0.87 3.78
N TYR A 68 5.40 -0.54 2.62
CA TYR A 68 6.76 -0.02 2.51
C TYR A 68 6.97 1.32 3.26
N PHE A 69 5.90 1.96 3.72
CA PHE A 69 6.01 3.12 4.60
C PHE A 69 6.55 2.75 6.00
N ALA A 70 6.41 1.50 6.44
CA ALA A 70 7.11 1.02 7.63
C ALA A 70 8.62 0.91 7.35
N TYR A 71 9.01 0.34 6.20
CA TYR A 71 10.41 0.34 5.77
C TYR A 71 11.01 1.74 5.68
N LEU A 72 10.27 2.68 5.05
CA LEU A 72 10.70 4.08 4.95
C LEU A 72 10.90 4.72 6.34
N THR A 73 9.96 4.47 7.25
CA THR A 73 10.05 4.99 8.63
C THR A 73 11.31 4.49 9.35
N LYS A 74 11.66 3.22 9.18
CA LYS A 74 12.86 2.61 9.75
C LYS A 74 14.15 3.10 9.08
N SER A 75 14.13 3.28 7.77
CA SER A 75 15.30 3.71 6.99
C SER A 75 15.57 5.21 7.05
N ARG A 76 14.57 6.03 7.42
CA ARG A 76 14.66 7.50 7.51
C ARG A 76 14.15 8.02 8.85
N PRO A 77 14.80 7.64 9.96
CA PRO A 77 14.42 8.11 11.31
C PRO A 77 14.56 9.63 11.47
N ASP A 78 15.45 10.26 10.68
CA ASP A 78 15.66 11.70 10.61
C ASP A 78 14.41 12.49 10.19
N MET A 79 13.47 11.87 9.50
CA MET A 79 12.26 12.53 9.00
C MET A 79 11.10 12.56 10.01
N GLY A 80 11.17 11.84 11.12
CA GLY A 80 10.09 11.78 12.11
C GLY A 80 8.74 11.36 11.52
N LEU A 81 8.74 10.38 10.59
CA LEU A 81 7.58 10.07 9.74
C LEU A 81 6.37 9.55 10.51
N GLN A 82 6.59 8.68 11.50
CA GLN A 82 5.49 8.11 12.29
C GLN A 82 4.82 9.10 13.25
N GLN A 83 5.53 10.18 13.63
CA GLN A 83 4.99 11.23 14.49
C GLN A 83 4.00 12.13 13.76
N ARG A 84 4.16 12.26 12.44
CA ARG A 84 3.37 13.14 11.59
C ARG A 84 2.30 12.42 10.77
N ASN A 85 2.49 11.12 10.50
CA ASN A 85 1.64 10.37 9.62
C ASN A 85 0.97 9.20 10.36
N PRO A 86 -0.32 9.30 10.72
CA PRO A 86 -1.05 8.26 11.44
C PRO A 86 -0.98 6.90 10.77
N TYR A 87 -1.04 6.84 9.45
CA TYR A 87 -0.92 5.58 8.71
C TYR A 87 0.45 4.91 8.91
N PHE A 88 1.54 5.68 8.87
CA PHE A 88 2.89 5.14 9.10
C PHE A 88 3.02 4.58 10.52
N LYS A 89 2.49 5.33 11.50
CA LYS A 89 2.42 4.88 12.89
C LYS A 89 1.66 3.56 13.00
N ALA A 90 0.50 3.45 12.36
CA ALA A 90 -0.32 2.24 12.37
C ALA A 90 0.42 1.03 11.76
N ARG A 91 1.19 1.23 10.68
CA ARG A 91 1.98 0.16 10.05
C ARG A 91 3.18 -0.25 10.90
N MET A 92 3.81 0.66 11.62
CA MET A 92 4.83 0.33 12.62
C MET A 92 4.24 -0.50 13.78
N MET A 93 3.07 -0.08 14.30
CA MET A 93 2.35 -0.85 15.32
C MET A 93 1.95 -2.25 14.83
N GLN A 94 1.63 -2.41 13.54
CA GLN A 94 1.33 -3.72 12.95
C GLN A 94 2.56 -4.64 13.00
N GLU A 95 3.75 -4.14 12.71
CA GLU A 95 5.00 -4.90 12.86
C GLU A 95 5.29 -5.26 14.32
N ASP A 96 5.06 -4.34 15.26
CA ASP A 96 5.24 -4.61 16.69
C ASP A 96 4.29 -5.73 17.17
N ILE A 97 3.03 -5.75 16.70
CA ILE A 97 2.08 -6.83 17.01
C ILE A 97 2.61 -8.16 16.45
N CYS A 98 3.11 -8.19 15.22
CA CYS A 98 3.69 -9.39 14.61
C CYS A 98 4.90 -9.87 15.40
N LYS A 99 5.82 -8.97 15.75
CA LYS A 99 7.02 -9.26 16.52
C LYS A 99 6.70 -9.83 17.92
N ASN A 100 5.73 -9.23 18.61
CA ASN A 100 5.33 -9.66 19.96
C ASN A 100 4.52 -10.96 19.97
N ALA A 101 4.01 -11.40 18.82
CA ALA A 101 3.26 -12.64 18.69
C ALA A 101 4.16 -13.87 18.55
N VAL A 102 5.42 -13.70 18.24
CA VAL A 102 6.40 -14.80 18.01
C VAL A 102 6.65 -15.60 19.30
N ASP A 103 6.74 -16.91 19.14
CA ASP A 103 7.27 -17.85 20.15
C ASP A 103 8.01 -19.01 19.46
N ASP A 104 8.35 -20.05 20.22
CA ASP A 104 9.12 -21.21 19.72
C ASP A 104 8.37 -21.98 18.62
N ASN A 105 7.05 -21.88 18.55
CA ASN A 105 6.20 -22.64 17.62
C ASN A 105 5.47 -21.75 16.59
N PHE A 106 5.59 -20.42 16.71
CA PHE A 106 4.88 -19.47 15.84
C PHE A 106 5.80 -18.35 15.36
N SER A 107 5.99 -18.26 14.06
CA SER A 107 6.76 -17.21 13.39
C SER A 107 5.86 -16.24 12.61
N THR A 108 6.33 -15.02 12.39
CA THR A 108 5.60 -14.02 11.62
C THR A 108 6.48 -13.33 10.58
N CYS A 109 5.91 -13.04 9.43
CA CYS A 109 6.57 -12.31 8.35
C CYS A 109 5.65 -11.18 7.88
N VAL A 110 6.15 -9.94 7.88
CA VAL A 110 5.48 -8.79 7.28
C VAL A 110 6.11 -8.50 5.94
N LEU A 111 5.31 -8.51 4.87
CA LEU A 111 5.74 -8.05 3.54
C LEU A 111 5.41 -6.56 3.41
N GLU A 112 6.43 -5.72 3.37
CA GLU A 112 6.31 -4.26 3.27
C GLU A 112 6.10 -3.87 1.80
N LEU A 113 4.82 -3.90 1.39
CA LEU A 113 4.39 -3.76 0.00
C LEU A 113 4.46 -2.30 -0.49
N PRO A 114 5.03 -2.06 -1.69
CA PRO A 114 5.10 -0.76 -2.34
C PRO A 114 3.85 -0.50 -3.19
N TYR A 115 3.98 0.28 -4.26
CA TYR A 115 2.94 0.46 -5.25
C TYR A 115 2.73 -0.82 -6.07
N ILE A 116 1.47 -1.25 -6.16
CA ILE A 116 1.06 -2.51 -6.81
C ILE A 116 0.25 -2.18 -8.06
N PHE A 117 0.61 -2.82 -9.17
CA PHE A 117 -0.09 -2.69 -10.44
C PHE A 117 -0.63 -4.04 -10.92
N GLY A 118 -1.76 -3.97 -11.58
CA GLY A 118 -2.52 -5.11 -12.09
C GLY A 118 -4.01 -4.88 -11.87
N THR A 119 -4.82 -5.72 -12.47
CA THR A 119 -6.28 -5.62 -12.40
C THR A 119 -6.89 -6.87 -11.79
N GLN A 120 -7.99 -6.69 -11.08
CA GLN A 120 -8.84 -7.77 -10.62
C GLN A 120 -10.20 -7.65 -11.30
N PRO A 121 -10.69 -8.70 -11.97
CA PRO A 121 -12.00 -8.66 -12.62
C PRO A 121 -13.11 -8.19 -11.67
N GLY A 122 -13.93 -7.25 -12.14
CA GLY A 122 -15.06 -6.72 -11.38
C GLY A 122 -14.73 -5.72 -10.25
N ARG A 123 -13.45 -5.46 -9.95
CA ARG A 123 -13.03 -4.54 -8.89
C ARG A 123 -12.46 -3.23 -9.44
N LYS A 124 -12.84 -2.11 -8.81
CA LYS A 124 -12.31 -0.77 -9.13
C LYS A 124 -10.85 -0.68 -8.71
N PRO A 125 -9.91 -0.39 -9.64
CA PRO A 125 -8.52 -0.19 -9.28
C PRO A 125 -8.36 1.05 -8.40
N VAL A 126 -7.45 1.00 -7.45
CA VAL A 126 -7.05 2.12 -6.60
C VAL A 126 -6.51 3.32 -7.39
N TRP A 127 -5.99 3.09 -8.57
CA TRP A 127 -5.41 4.09 -9.47
C TRP A 127 -6.43 5.05 -10.08
N THR A 128 -7.73 4.86 -9.87
CA THR A 128 -8.77 5.84 -10.24
C THR A 128 -8.53 7.20 -9.57
N ILE A 129 -7.99 7.23 -8.34
CA ILE A 129 -7.61 8.46 -7.64
C ILE A 129 -6.54 9.25 -8.42
N LEU A 130 -5.55 8.54 -8.98
CA LEU A 130 -4.54 9.18 -9.83
C LEU A 130 -5.17 9.79 -11.09
N ILE A 131 -6.13 9.09 -11.72
CA ILE A 131 -6.85 9.62 -12.88
C ILE A 131 -7.58 10.91 -12.52
N GLU A 132 -8.29 10.95 -11.39
CA GLU A 132 -8.98 12.15 -10.90
C GLU A 132 -8.02 13.33 -10.72
N GLN A 133 -6.85 13.11 -10.13
CA GLN A 133 -5.84 14.13 -9.94
C GLN A 133 -5.26 14.64 -11.28
N LEU A 134 -4.95 13.74 -12.21
CA LEU A 134 -4.38 14.11 -13.50
C LEU A 134 -5.37 14.83 -14.41
N LYS A 135 -6.66 14.49 -14.33
CA LYS A 135 -7.74 15.16 -15.08
C LYS A 135 -7.79 16.67 -14.84
N MET A 136 -7.48 17.13 -13.64
CA MET A 136 -7.43 18.57 -13.33
C MET A 136 -6.38 19.33 -14.16
N MET A 137 -5.40 18.62 -14.70
CA MET A 137 -4.29 19.20 -15.49
C MET A 137 -4.37 18.86 -16.97
N ASP A 138 -5.40 18.15 -17.45
CA ASP A 138 -5.49 17.70 -18.84
C ASP A 138 -5.55 18.88 -19.84
N ASN A 139 -6.15 20.01 -19.45
CA ASN A 139 -6.23 21.21 -20.26
C ASN A 139 -4.95 22.06 -20.27
N LEU A 140 -3.95 21.71 -19.47
CA LEU A 140 -2.65 22.38 -19.45
C LEU A 140 -1.69 21.72 -20.45
N PRO A 141 -0.73 22.44 -21.04
CA PRO A 141 0.26 21.87 -21.94
C PRO A 141 1.35 21.05 -21.22
N PHE A 142 1.27 20.96 -19.91
CA PHE A 142 2.21 20.22 -19.06
C PHE A 142 1.50 19.65 -17.84
N THR A 143 2.17 18.74 -17.15
CA THR A 143 1.74 18.19 -15.85
C THR A 143 2.76 18.57 -14.79
N LEU A 144 2.28 19.12 -13.68
CA LEU A 144 3.09 19.38 -12.47
C LEU A 144 3.09 18.13 -11.61
N TYR A 145 4.27 17.61 -11.24
CA TYR A 145 4.38 16.42 -10.42
C TYR A 145 5.67 16.41 -9.59
N PRO A 146 5.74 15.67 -8.47
CA PRO A 146 6.98 15.50 -7.70
C PRO A 146 8.15 14.96 -8.53
N LYS A 147 9.39 15.18 -8.07
CA LYS A 147 10.61 14.75 -8.77
C LYS A 147 11.12 13.37 -8.35
N GLY A 148 10.62 12.80 -7.27
CA GLY A 148 11.07 11.52 -6.74
C GLY A 148 10.67 10.34 -7.59
N GLY A 149 10.57 9.20 -6.95
CA GLY A 149 10.17 7.95 -7.55
C GLY A 149 9.72 6.95 -6.50
N THR A 150 9.27 5.79 -6.93
CA THR A 150 8.78 4.75 -6.01
C THR A 150 9.16 3.36 -6.48
N ALA A 151 9.15 2.44 -5.52
CA ALA A 151 9.24 1.01 -5.75
C ALA A 151 7.89 0.47 -6.21
N MET A 152 7.90 -0.58 -7.03
CA MET A 152 6.70 -1.14 -7.66
C MET A 152 6.77 -2.66 -7.77
N LEU A 153 5.58 -3.28 -7.76
CA LEU A 153 5.35 -4.70 -8.04
C LEU A 153 4.11 -4.87 -8.92
N THR A 154 4.03 -6.02 -9.61
CA THR A 154 2.76 -6.48 -10.17
C THR A 154 1.96 -7.27 -9.13
N CYS A 155 0.63 -7.36 -9.30
CA CYS A 155 -0.22 -8.22 -8.46
C CYS A 155 0.25 -9.69 -8.47
N ARG A 156 0.76 -10.18 -9.61
CA ARG A 156 1.34 -11.52 -9.75
C ARG A 156 2.55 -11.69 -8.85
N GLN A 157 3.45 -10.72 -8.86
CA GLN A 157 4.66 -10.73 -8.03
C GLN A 157 4.34 -10.64 -6.52
N VAL A 158 3.30 -9.92 -6.14
CA VAL A 158 2.80 -9.94 -4.74
C VAL A 158 2.36 -11.36 -4.36
N GLY A 159 1.62 -12.05 -5.23
CA GLY A 159 1.23 -13.45 -4.99
C GLY A 159 2.44 -14.38 -4.82
N GLN A 160 3.46 -14.23 -5.65
CA GLN A 160 4.71 -14.99 -5.53
C GLN A 160 5.47 -14.67 -4.23
N ALA A 161 5.54 -13.39 -3.83
CA ALA A 161 6.17 -12.98 -2.58
C ALA A 161 5.44 -13.57 -1.36
N ILE A 162 4.10 -13.60 -1.38
CA ILE A 162 3.30 -14.24 -0.33
C ILE A 162 3.62 -15.73 -0.25
N ALA A 163 3.64 -16.43 -1.39
CA ALA A 163 3.96 -17.86 -1.45
C ALA A 163 5.38 -18.14 -0.94
N GLY A 164 6.38 -17.36 -1.38
CA GLY A 164 7.75 -17.48 -0.91
C GLY A 164 7.89 -17.24 0.59
N ALA A 165 7.21 -16.21 1.12
CA ALA A 165 7.20 -15.93 2.55
C ALA A 165 6.50 -17.03 3.37
N ALA A 166 5.45 -17.64 2.81
CA ALA A 166 4.68 -18.70 3.46
C ALA A 166 5.50 -19.98 3.67
N VAL A 167 6.30 -20.36 2.67
CA VAL A 167 7.12 -21.61 2.71
C VAL A 167 8.53 -21.40 3.27
N ARG A 168 8.90 -20.16 3.60
CA ARG A 168 10.24 -19.84 4.13
C ARG A 168 10.39 -20.38 5.55
N GLU A 169 11.36 -21.29 5.72
CA GLU A 169 11.72 -21.85 7.02
C GLU A 169 12.59 -20.86 7.81
N LYS A 170 11.95 -19.89 8.45
CA LYS A 170 12.64 -18.96 9.34
C LYS A 170 11.83 -18.73 10.60
N ALA A 171 12.47 -19.01 11.72
CA ALA A 171 11.91 -18.74 13.04
C ALA A 171 11.92 -17.23 13.35
N GLY A 172 11.05 -16.82 14.23
CA GLY A 172 10.99 -15.45 14.72
C GLY A 172 10.18 -14.50 13.84
N PHE A 173 10.52 -13.23 13.94
CA PHE A 173 9.91 -12.14 13.19
C PHE A 173 10.78 -11.68 12.02
N GLU A 174 10.16 -11.46 10.88
CA GLU A 174 10.78 -10.82 9.72
C GLU A 174 9.89 -9.68 9.22
N ALA A 175 10.50 -8.56 8.81
CA ALA A 175 9.87 -7.55 7.97
C ALA A 175 10.71 -7.43 6.69
N ILE A 176 10.10 -7.73 5.55
CA ILE A 176 10.78 -7.82 4.25
C ILE A 176 10.23 -6.73 3.33
N PRO A 177 11.05 -5.71 2.99
CA PRO A 177 10.67 -4.74 1.98
C PRO A 177 10.68 -5.41 0.61
N VAL A 178 9.55 -5.35 -0.11
CA VAL A 178 9.40 -6.03 -1.39
C VAL A 178 9.28 -5.04 -2.54
N ALA A 179 10.09 -5.26 -3.59
CA ALA A 179 10.00 -4.53 -4.85
C ALA A 179 10.75 -5.29 -5.94
N MET A 180 10.25 -5.24 -7.17
CA MET A 180 11.01 -5.72 -8.33
C MET A 180 11.48 -4.56 -9.20
N TYR A 181 10.73 -3.46 -9.19
CA TYR A 181 11.02 -2.29 -10.04
C TYR A 181 11.08 -1.02 -9.20
N ASN A 182 12.00 -0.13 -9.59
CA ASN A 182 12.09 1.23 -9.08
C ASN A 182 11.92 2.20 -10.25
N MET A 183 10.99 3.13 -10.14
CA MET A 183 10.65 4.02 -11.25
C MET A 183 10.49 5.46 -10.78
N LYS A 184 11.11 6.40 -11.51
CA LYS A 184 10.91 7.84 -11.34
C LYS A 184 9.51 8.24 -11.80
N TRP A 185 8.94 9.26 -11.17
CA TRP A 185 7.58 9.73 -11.48
C TRP A 185 7.42 10.20 -12.93
N ASP A 186 8.43 10.80 -13.52
CA ASP A 186 8.38 11.26 -14.92
C ASP A 186 8.24 10.09 -15.91
N LYS A 187 9.00 8.99 -15.69
CA LYS A 187 8.86 7.77 -16.49
C LYS A 187 7.49 7.14 -16.27
N PHE A 188 7.06 7.02 -15.03
CA PHE A 188 5.74 6.48 -14.67
C PHE A 188 4.61 7.24 -15.36
N LEU A 189 4.62 8.58 -15.29
CA LEU A 189 3.58 9.40 -15.89
C LEU A 189 3.55 9.33 -17.43
N LYS A 190 4.68 9.11 -18.09
CA LYS A 190 4.69 8.86 -19.55
C LYS A 190 3.89 7.61 -19.89
N ILE A 191 4.09 6.50 -19.15
CA ILE A 191 3.31 5.27 -19.34
C ILE A 191 1.83 5.54 -19.06
N VAL A 192 1.53 6.27 -17.98
CA VAL A 192 0.15 6.65 -17.63
C VAL A 192 -0.54 7.44 -18.73
N TYR A 193 0.11 8.47 -19.29
CA TYR A 193 -0.47 9.29 -20.36
C TYR A 193 -0.63 8.51 -21.66
N GLU A 194 0.30 7.64 -22.00
CA GLU A 194 0.18 6.73 -23.13
C GLU A 194 -1.01 5.78 -22.97
N ALA A 195 -1.15 5.17 -21.79
CA ALA A 195 -2.28 4.29 -21.46
C ALA A 195 -3.64 5.01 -21.53
N ARG A 196 -3.66 6.32 -21.26
CA ARG A 196 -4.85 7.19 -21.39
C ARG A 196 -5.12 7.66 -22.81
N GLY A 197 -4.28 7.29 -23.79
CA GLY A 197 -4.41 7.73 -25.19
C GLY A 197 -3.95 9.18 -25.45
N MET A 198 -3.24 9.80 -24.52
CA MET A 198 -2.73 11.19 -24.66
C MET A 198 -1.29 11.26 -25.20
N GLY A 199 -0.68 10.09 -25.45
CA GLY A 199 0.69 9.94 -25.95
C GLY A 199 1.76 10.16 -24.86
N PRO A 200 2.98 9.62 -25.10
CA PRO A 200 4.07 9.66 -24.09
C PRO A 200 4.80 11.01 -24.04
N ASN A 201 4.53 11.93 -24.99
CA ASN A 201 5.29 13.17 -25.16
C ASN A 201 4.80 14.33 -24.29
N ARG A 202 3.83 14.08 -23.39
CA ARG A 202 3.36 15.12 -22.48
C ARG A 202 4.50 15.62 -21.58
N LYS A 203 4.71 16.93 -21.53
CA LYS A 203 5.75 17.55 -20.70
C LYS A 203 5.42 17.37 -19.22
N ILE A 204 6.29 16.68 -18.47
CA ILE A 204 6.23 16.57 -17.02
C ILE A 204 7.19 17.58 -16.41
N VAL A 205 6.67 18.47 -15.59
CA VAL A 205 7.46 19.52 -14.90
C VAL A 205 7.55 19.15 -13.42
N GLY A 206 8.77 18.87 -12.99
CA GLY A 206 9.05 18.53 -11.59
C GLY A 206 8.91 19.75 -10.67
N VAL A 207 8.08 19.63 -9.65
CA VAL A 207 7.84 20.67 -8.66
C VAL A 207 8.60 20.43 -7.36
N GLN A 208 9.01 21.52 -6.71
CA GLN A 208 9.67 21.46 -5.41
C GLN A 208 8.63 21.24 -4.29
N PRO A 209 9.00 20.59 -3.16
CA PRO A 209 8.09 20.33 -2.06
C PRO A 209 7.35 21.56 -1.55
N TRP A 210 8.05 22.70 -1.41
CA TRP A 210 7.44 23.93 -0.90
C TRP A 210 6.31 24.48 -1.80
N MET A 211 6.45 24.32 -3.12
CA MET A 211 5.40 24.73 -4.07
C MET A 211 4.15 23.86 -3.91
N MET A 212 4.35 22.55 -3.75
CA MET A 212 3.25 21.61 -3.51
C MET A 212 2.54 21.90 -2.19
N LYS A 213 3.29 22.26 -1.12
CA LYS A 213 2.72 22.60 0.19
C LYS A 213 1.72 23.76 0.12
N LEU A 214 1.92 24.72 -0.80
CA LEU A 214 0.94 25.80 -1.02
C LEU A 214 -0.41 25.23 -1.51
N GLY A 215 -0.39 24.25 -2.40
CA GLY A 215 -1.60 23.57 -2.86
C GLY A 215 -2.29 22.73 -1.77
N MET A 216 -1.53 22.20 -0.80
CA MET A 216 -2.08 21.42 0.30
C MET A 216 -2.90 22.22 1.31
N ILE A 217 -2.76 23.57 1.34
CA ILE A 217 -3.53 24.43 2.24
C ILE A 217 -5.04 24.28 2.02
N GLY A 218 -5.46 24.21 0.75
CA GLY A 218 -6.88 24.02 0.40
C GLY A 218 -7.40 22.66 0.86
N ILE A 219 -6.63 21.60 0.62
CA ILE A 219 -6.96 20.23 1.01
C ILE A 219 -7.07 20.11 2.54
N ALA A 220 -6.11 20.66 3.27
CA ALA A 220 -6.13 20.64 4.74
C ALA A 220 -7.34 21.39 5.32
N LYS A 221 -7.73 22.52 4.72
CA LYS A 221 -8.95 23.26 5.11
C LYS A 221 -10.22 22.46 4.84
N ASP A 222 -10.31 21.79 3.69
CA ASP A 222 -11.44 20.94 3.33
C ASP A 222 -11.57 19.76 4.28
N TYR A 223 -10.49 19.06 4.59
CA TYR A 223 -10.47 17.97 5.56
C TYR A 223 -10.96 18.43 6.94
N LYS A 224 -10.43 19.57 7.43
CA LYS A 224 -10.88 20.16 8.69
C LYS A 224 -12.38 20.48 8.67
N LYS A 225 -12.89 21.05 7.58
CA LYS A 225 -14.33 21.38 7.43
C LYS A 225 -15.20 20.14 7.46
N ARG A 226 -14.74 19.03 6.88
CA ARG A 226 -15.48 17.75 6.82
C ARG A 226 -15.27 16.88 8.09
N GLY A 227 -14.42 17.30 9.04
CA GLY A 227 -14.08 16.53 10.22
C GLY A 227 -13.28 15.25 9.91
N ILE A 228 -12.54 15.26 8.79
CA ILE A 228 -11.72 14.14 8.32
C ILE A 228 -10.28 14.36 8.76
N GLU A 229 -9.61 13.26 9.14
CA GLU A 229 -8.18 13.22 9.34
C GLU A 229 -7.53 12.35 8.27
N SER A 230 -6.52 12.90 7.60
CA SER A 230 -5.74 12.15 6.62
C SER A 230 -4.78 11.17 7.30
N GLY A 231 -4.64 9.99 6.71
CA GLY A 231 -3.62 9.02 7.13
C GLY A 231 -2.17 9.50 6.90
N MET A 232 -2.00 10.46 5.99
CA MET A 232 -0.74 11.13 5.72
C MET A 232 -0.90 12.64 5.90
N ASP A 233 0.01 13.27 6.65
CA ASP A 233 0.02 14.73 6.79
C ASP A 233 0.16 15.39 5.40
N PRO A 234 -0.84 16.19 4.96
CA PRO A 234 -0.80 16.84 3.65
C PRO A 234 0.46 17.70 3.44
N PHE A 235 1.02 18.27 4.50
CA PHE A 235 2.24 19.09 4.42
C PHE A 235 3.53 18.27 4.45
N ASN A 236 3.47 16.98 4.83
CA ASN A 236 4.60 16.07 4.77
C ASN A 236 4.63 15.26 3.47
N LEU A 237 3.47 15.01 2.88
CA LEU A 237 3.34 14.25 1.63
C LEU A 237 4.24 14.79 0.49
N PRO A 238 4.35 16.13 0.25
CA PRO A 238 5.26 16.68 -0.76
C PRO A 238 6.73 16.32 -0.54
N ASP A 239 7.19 16.30 0.70
CA ASP A 239 8.57 15.93 1.03
C ASP A 239 8.80 14.44 0.69
N ILE A 240 7.87 13.57 1.09
CA ILE A 240 7.93 12.14 0.83
C ILE A 240 7.91 11.84 -0.67
N MET A 241 7.02 12.46 -1.43
CA MET A 241 6.89 12.22 -2.87
C MET A 241 8.06 12.75 -3.70
N ASN A 242 8.89 13.62 -3.15
CA ASN A 242 10.12 14.09 -3.80
C ASN A 242 11.35 13.20 -3.47
N LEU A 243 11.20 12.17 -2.64
CA LEU A 243 12.23 11.17 -2.40
C LEU A 243 12.20 10.06 -3.47
N ASP A 244 13.33 9.41 -3.63
CA ASP A 244 13.42 8.13 -4.32
C ASP A 244 13.12 7.01 -3.31
N LEU A 245 11.86 6.63 -3.22
CA LEU A 245 11.39 5.55 -2.35
C LEU A 245 11.71 4.19 -2.99
N PHE A 246 12.99 3.96 -3.23
CA PHE A 246 13.50 2.78 -3.91
C PHE A 246 13.87 1.68 -2.92
N ILE A 247 13.64 0.46 -3.32
CA ILE A 247 13.92 -0.75 -2.56
C ILE A 247 14.83 -1.65 -3.39
N ASN A 248 15.83 -2.26 -2.74
CA ASN A 248 16.66 -3.26 -3.39
C ASN A 248 15.81 -4.51 -3.69
N ASN A 249 15.75 -4.91 -4.96
CA ASN A 249 14.95 -6.05 -5.41
C ASN A 249 15.51 -7.41 -4.95
N GLN A 250 16.74 -7.45 -4.41
CA GLN A 250 17.34 -8.68 -3.89
C GLN A 250 16.47 -9.32 -2.79
N TYR A 251 15.89 -8.51 -1.90
CA TYR A 251 14.98 -9.02 -0.86
C TYR A 251 13.79 -9.77 -1.44
N THR A 252 13.26 -9.28 -2.55
CA THR A 252 12.11 -9.87 -3.24
C THR A 252 12.51 -11.12 -4.02
N LYS A 253 13.67 -11.11 -4.67
CA LYS A 253 14.22 -12.27 -5.39
C LYS A 253 14.51 -13.45 -4.46
N GLU A 254 14.91 -13.19 -3.22
CA GLU A 254 15.10 -14.23 -2.19
C GLU A 254 13.80 -14.95 -1.79
N LEU A 255 12.65 -14.37 -2.09
CA LEU A 255 11.32 -14.99 -1.95
C LEU A 255 10.92 -15.82 -3.19
N GLY A 256 11.79 -15.95 -4.19
CA GLY A 256 11.53 -16.70 -5.42
C GLY A 256 10.66 -15.93 -6.44
N VAL A 257 10.49 -14.62 -6.27
CA VAL A 257 9.71 -13.79 -7.18
C VAL A 257 10.43 -13.63 -8.51
N GLN A 258 9.70 -13.87 -9.60
CA GLN A 258 10.20 -13.81 -10.96
C GLN A 258 9.94 -12.42 -11.59
N GLU A 259 10.69 -12.11 -12.65
CA GLU A 259 10.45 -10.91 -13.47
C GLU A 259 9.04 -10.96 -14.11
N ASP A 260 8.45 -9.79 -14.31
CA ASP A 260 7.14 -9.61 -14.92
C ASP A 260 7.11 -8.29 -15.72
N ASP A 261 6.11 -8.04 -16.52
CA ASP A 261 5.97 -6.79 -17.29
C ASP A 261 5.25 -5.71 -16.47
N ILE A 262 6.03 -4.89 -15.77
CA ILE A 262 5.49 -3.80 -14.96
C ILE A 262 4.82 -2.71 -15.82
N GLU A 263 5.33 -2.44 -17.03
CA GLU A 263 4.77 -1.41 -17.90
C GLU A 263 3.41 -1.84 -18.45
N ALA A 264 3.26 -3.12 -18.82
CA ALA A 264 1.96 -3.69 -19.16
C ALA A 264 1.00 -3.65 -17.97
N ALA A 265 1.44 -4.03 -16.77
CA ALA A 265 0.60 -4.00 -15.54
C ALA A 265 0.14 -2.58 -15.18
N ILE A 266 1.01 -1.56 -15.33
CA ILE A 266 0.65 -0.15 -15.16
C ILE A 266 -0.40 0.23 -16.22
N THR A 267 -0.14 -0.08 -17.49
CA THR A 267 -1.03 0.24 -18.61
C THR A 267 -2.43 -0.31 -18.39
N ASP A 268 -2.55 -1.58 -18.00
CA ASP A 268 -3.84 -2.22 -17.74
C ASP A 268 -4.56 -1.59 -16.54
N SER A 269 -3.83 -1.33 -15.45
CA SER A 269 -4.39 -0.64 -14.27
C SER A 269 -4.96 0.72 -14.62
N ILE A 270 -4.24 1.49 -15.44
CA ILE A 270 -4.64 2.84 -15.85
C ILE A 270 -5.81 2.81 -16.82
N ARG A 271 -5.83 1.90 -17.79
CA ARG A 271 -6.97 1.74 -18.73
C ARG A 271 -8.26 1.42 -18.01
N VAL A 272 -8.24 0.46 -17.07
CA VAL A 272 -9.42 0.10 -16.27
C VAL A 272 -9.84 1.26 -15.36
N SER A 273 -8.88 1.97 -14.75
CA SER A 273 -9.15 3.15 -13.93
C SER A 273 -9.78 4.28 -14.73
N GLN A 274 -9.27 4.55 -15.93
CA GLN A 274 -9.83 5.56 -16.84
C GLN A 274 -11.26 5.19 -17.27
N ALA A 275 -11.48 3.92 -17.65
CA ALA A 275 -12.80 3.42 -18.04
C ALA A 275 -13.82 3.51 -16.90
N SER A 276 -13.38 3.23 -15.66
CA SER A 276 -14.20 3.38 -14.45
C SER A 276 -14.53 4.85 -14.18
N TYR A 277 -13.54 5.75 -14.27
CA TYR A 277 -13.74 7.19 -14.13
C TYR A 277 -14.71 7.77 -15.17
N ASP A 278 -14.59 7.31 -16.42
CA ASP A 278 -15.46 7.74 -17.52
C ASP A 278 -16.88 7.10 -17.48
N GLY A 279 -17.17 6.28 -16.47
CA GLY A 279 -18.47 5.59 -16.33
C GLY A 279 -18.72 4.48 -17.36
N LYS A 280 -17.69 4.06 -18.11
CA LYS A 280 -17.79 3.03 -19.17
C LYS A 280 -17.90 1.61 -18.61
N VAL A 281 -17.44 1.38 -17.38
CA VAL A 281 -17.51 0.11 -16.68
C VAL A 281 -18.02 0.32 -15.26
N LYS A 282 -18.90 -0.57 -14.81
CA LYS A 282 -19.38 -0.60 -13.42
C LYS A 282 -18.56 -1.60 -12.64
N LEU A 283 -17.81 -1.12 -11.66
CA LEU A 283 -16.91 -1.94 -10.83
C LEU A 283 -17.28 -1.80 -9.36
N LEU A 284 -17.03 -2.86 -8.60
CA LEU A 284 -17.19 -2.84 -7.15
C LEU A 284 -16.11 -1.96 -6.52
N GLU A 285 -16.53 -1.00 -5.70
CA GLU A 285 -15.61 -0.19 -4.91
C GLU A 285 -14.99 -1.01 -3.78
N MET A 286 -13.74 -0.69 -3.44
CA MET A 286 -13.14 -1.16 -2.20
C MET A 286 -13.68 -0.31 -1.06
N LYS A 287 -14.73 -0.80 -0.40
CA LYS A 287 -15.25 -0.19 0.84
C LYS A 287 -14.66 -0.93 2.02
N GLY A 288 -14.12 -0.20 2.99
CA GLY A 288 -13.90 -0.72 4.34
C GLY A 288 -15.28 -0.82 5.02
N GLU A 289 -15.92 -1.99 4.94
CA GLU A 289 -17.12 -2.31 5.71
C GLU A 289 -16.76 -2.79 7.12
#